data_433731cfb448d9d78e4c2f0665a8daf7
#
_entry.id   433731cfb448d9d78e4c2f0665a8daf7
#
_cell.length_a   1.000
_cell.length_b   1.000
_cell.length_c   1.000
_cell.angle_alpha   90.00
_cell.angle_beta   90.00
_cell.angle_gamma   90.00
#
_symmetry.space_group_name_H-M   'P 1'
#
loop_
_entity.id
_entity.type
_entity.pdbx_description
1 polymer ?
#
loop_
_entity_poly.entity_id
_entity_poly.type
_entity_poly.pdbx_seq_one_letter_code
_entity_poly.pdbx_strand_id
1 'polypeptide(L)'
;MQVLENILARKQSLIILLEQHGRKRSEILAGLGLATNRSGLESLASHSSVGAQLLSQSDVLNQLLAQCQAANLINGQSIQTQQAITANQLRILHGGEAPSLYDARGTTSMLNKHRAYSQA
;
A
#
# COMPACT_ATOMS: atom_id res chain seq x y z
N MET A 1 14.84 -11.53 21.41
CA MET A 1 13.79 -10.50 21.52
C MET A 1 14.23 -9.20 20.93
N GLN A 2 15.44 -8.77 21.26
CA GLN A 2 15.92 -7.50 20.70
C GLN A 2 15.95 -7.51 19.18
N VAL A 3 16.37 -8.61 18.59
CA VAL A 3 16.47 -8.71 17.13
C VAL A 3 15.08 -8.58 16.50
N LEU A 4 14.10 -9.26 17.08
CA LEU A 4 12.74 -9.21 16.56
C LEU A 4 12.16 -7.80 16.70
N GLU A 5 12.41 -7.16 17.84
CA GLU A 5 11.92 -5.80 18.05
C GLU A 5 12.52 -4.82 17.05
N ASN A 6 13.81 -4.99 16.75
CA ASN A 6 14.47 -4.13 15.79
C ASN A 6 13.92 -4.33 14.39
N ILE A 7 13.64 -5.56 14.02
CA ILE A 7 13.06 -5.87 12.71
C ILE A 7 11.67 -5.26 12.59
N LEU A 8 10.86 -5.38 13.63
CA LEU A 8 9.51 -4.81 13.61
C LEU A 8 9.55 -3.29 13.53
N ALA A 9 10.44 -2.65 14.27
CA ALA A 9 10.57 -1.20 14.25
C ALA A 9 11.00 -0.73 12.86
N ARG A 10 11.94 -1.44 12.24
CA ARG A 10 12.41 -1.09 10.91
C ARG A 10 11.30 -1.26 9.87
N LYS A 11 10.56 -2.36 9.99
CA LYS A 11 9.45 -2.63 9.09
C LYS A 11 8.40 -1.53 9.19
N GLN A 12 8.10 -1.10 10.41
CA GLN A 12 7.13 -0.05 10.63
C GLN A 12 7.57 1.26 9.98
N SER A 13 8.84 1.63 10.13
CA SER A 13 9.38 2.84 9.52
C SER A 13 9.29 2.79 8.00
N LEU A 14 9.58 1.63 7.41
CA LEU A 14 9.50 1.45 5.97
C LEU A 14 8.07 1.55 5.45
N ILE A 15 7.13 1.02 6.21
CA ILE A 15 5.72 1.09 5.85
C ILE A 15 5.22 2.53 5.87
N ILE A 16 5.64 3.30 6.86
CA ILE A 16 5.27 4.71 6.95
C ILE A 16 5.81 5.48 5.74
N LEU A 17 7.07 5.22 5.37
CA LEU A 17 7.67 5.85 4.21
C LEU A 17 6.93 5.46 2.93
N LEU A 18 6.61 4.20 2.80
CA LEU A 18 5.89 3.70 1.63
C LEU A 18 4.54 4.38 1.48
N GLU A 19 3.85 4.56 2.59
CA GLU A 19 2.57 5.24 2.57
C GLU A 19 2.72 6.72 2.19
N GLN A 20 3.76 7.38 2.69
CA GLN A 20 4.02 8.77 2.32
C GLN A 20 4.30 8.90 0.83
N HIS A 21 5.07 7.99 0.27
CA HIS A 21 5.36 8.00 -1.16
C HIS A 21 4.11 7.73 -2.00
N GLY A 22 3.26 6.82 -1.55
CA GLY A 22 2.01 6.53 -2.24
C GLY A 22 1.08 7.74 -2.24
N ARG A 23 1.02 8.44 -1.11
CA ARG A 23 0.20 9.63 -0.99
C ARG A 23 0.72 10.73 -1.91
N LYS A 24 2.04 10.89 -1.96
CA LYS A 24 2.66 11.90 -2.82
C LYS A 24 2.39 11.59 -4.29
N ARG A 25 2.48 10.32 -4.66
CA ARG A 25 2.19 9.94 -6.03
C ARG A 25 0.75 10.27 -6.40
N SER A 26 -0.17 9.98 -5.51
CA SER A 26 -1.59 10.29 -5.74
C SER A 26 -1.81 11.79 -5.88
N GLU A 27 -1.13 12.58 -5.05
CA GLU A 27 -1.24 14.03 -5.13
C GLU A 27 -0.72 14.56 -6.46
N ILE A 28 0.38 14.01 -6.93
CA ILE A 28 0.94 14.44 -8.19
C ILE A 28 -0.01 14.11 -9.35
N LEU A 29 -0.54 12.89 -9.36
CA LEU A 29 -1.46 12.50 -10.41
C LEU A 29 -2.73 13.34 -10.38
N ALA A 30 -3.28 13.58 -9.20
CA ALA A 30 -4.46 14.41 -9.06
C ALA A 30 -4.19 15.85 -9.51
N GLY A 31 -3.01 16.37 -9.18
CA GLY A 31 -2.64 17.71 -9.59
C GLY A 31 -2.50 17.85 -11.09
N LEU A 32 -2.25 16.76 -11.79
CA LEU A 32 -2.18 16.75 -13.24
C LEU A 32 -3.51 16.43 -13.90
N GLY A 33 -4.56 16.26 -13.11
CA GLY A 33 -5.88 15.92 -13.62
C GLY A 33 -6.00 14.48 -14.06
N LEU A 34 -5.12 13.61 -13.56
CA LEU A 34 -5.13 12.20 -13.93
C LEU A 34 -5.71 11.36 -12.82
N ALA A 35 -6.19 10.18 -13.16
CA ALA A 35 -6.68 9.25 -12.16
C ALA A 35 -5.54 8.82 -11.23
N THR A 36 -5.86 8.62 -9.96
CA THR A 36 -4.85 8.25 -8.96
C THR A 36 -4.69 6.75 -8.88
N ASN A 37 -4.52 6.11 -10.02
CA ASN A 37 -4.41 4.67 -10.12
C ASN A 37 -3.48 4.30 -11.28
N ARG A 38 -3.43 3.03 -11.63
CA ARG A 38 -2.56 2.55 -12.71
C ARG A 38 -2.88 3.23 -14.04
N SER A 39 -4.14 3.47 -14.30
CA SER A 39 -4.56 4.11 -15.55
C SER A 39 -3.98 5.53 -15.65
N GLY A 40 -4.02 6.29 -14.57
CA GLY A 40 -3.42 7.61 -14.53
C GLY A 40 -1.92 7.57 -14.71
N LEU A 41 -1.28 6.57 -14.11
CA LEU A 41 0.16 6.40 -14.23
C LEU A 41 0.53 6.07 -15.68
N GLU A 42 -0.26 5.24 -16.34
CA GLU A 42 -0.04 4.91 -17.74
C GLU A 42 -0.21 6.13 -18.64
N SER A 43 -1.21 6.96 -18.35
CA SER A 43 -1.40 8.19 -19.08
C SER A 43 -0.21 9.12 -18.93
N LEU A 44 0.29 9.28 -17.71
CA LEU A 44 1.45 10.10 -17.47
C LEU A 44 2.68 9.54 -18.22
N ALA A 45 2.85 8.23 -18.16
CA ALA A 45 3.99 7.57 -18.78
C ALA A 45 4.00 7.76 -20.30
N SER A 46 2.82 7.80 -20.91
CA SER A 46 2.73 7.95 -22.36
C SER A 46 3.18 9.33 -22.83
N HIS A 47 3.27 10.31 -21.92
CA HIS A 47 3.69 11.66 -22.25
C HIS A 47 5.06 12.00 -21.67
N SER A 48 5.81 11.00 -21.22
CA SER A 48 7.09 11.23 -20.57
C SER A 48 8.19 10.45 -21.27
N SER A 49 9.37 11.05 -21.37
CA SER A 49 10.52 10.36 -21.94
C SER A 49 11.01 9.23 -21.08
N VAL A 50 10.64 9.22 -19.80
CA VAL A 50 11.00 8.13 -18.87
C VAL A 50 9.80 7.24 -18.56
N GLY A 51 8.78 7.29 -19.40
CA GLY A 51 7.54 6.57 -19.13
C GLY A 51 7.72 5.06 -19.00
N ALA A 52 8.50 4.47 -19.91
CA ALA A 52 8.74 3.03 -19.86
C ALA A 52 9.43 2.64 -18.55
N GLN A 53 10.39 3.46 -18.12
CA GLN A 53 11.10 3.20 -16.87
C GLN A 53 10.18 3.35 -15.68
N LEU A 54 9.30 4.34 -15.72
CA LEU A 54 8.34 4.57 -14.65
C LEU A 54 7.41 3.36 -14.47
N LEU A 55 6.88 2.85 -15.58
CA LEU A 55 6.00 1.69 -15.52
C LEU A 55 6.75 0.43 -15.08
N SER A 56 7.96 0.27 -15.54
CA SER A 56 8.79 -0.87 -15.15
C SER A 56 9.07 -0.85 -13.65
N GLN A 57 9.40 0.30 -13.11
CA GLN A 57 9.65 0.43 -11.68
C GLN A 57 8.37 0.20 -10.86
N SER A 58 7.25 0.65 -11.39
CA SER A 58 5.96 0.41 -10.75
C SER A 58 5.66 -1.09 -10.69
N ASP A 59 5.98 -1.83 -11.75
CA ASP A 59 5.77 -3.28 -11.76
C ASP A 59 6.65 -3.99 -10.75
N VAL A 60 7.89 -3.55 -10.62
CA VAL A 60 8.80 -4.11 -9.61
C VAL A 60 8.26 -3.84 -8.22
N LEU A 61 7.79 -2.63 -7.96
CA LEU A 61 7.22 -2.30 -6.67
C LEU A 61 5.99 -3.14 -6.37
N ASN A 62 5.13 -3.37 -7.36
CA ASN A 62 3.97 -4.23 -7.19
C ASN A 62 4.38 -5.64 -6.78
N GLN A 63 5.41 -6.18 -7.42
CA GLN A 63 5.89 -7.50 -7.08
C GLN A 63 6.41 -7.56 -5.65
N LEU A 64 7.18 -6.55 -5.24
CA LEU A 64 7.71 -6.51 -3.89
C LEU A 64 6.61 -6.39 -2.84
N LEU A 65 5.59 -5.59 -3.12
CA LEU A 65 4.47 -5.44 -2.21
C LEU A 65 3.68 -6.74 -2.09
N ALA A 66 3.51 -7.46 -3.19
CA ALA A 66 2.83 -8.75 -3.15
C ALA A 66 3.62 -9.76 -2.31
N GLN A 67 4.95 -9.73 -2.43
CA GLN A 67 5.79 -10.59 -1.61
C GLN A 67 5.68 -10.23 -0.13
N CYS A 68 5.64 -8.95 0.18
CA CYS A 68 5.47 -8.50 1.56
C CYS A 68 4.12 -8.96 2.11
N GLN A 69 3.07 -8.86 1.31
CA GLN A 69 1.75 -9.28 1.74
C GLN A 69 1.71 -10.79 2.00
N ALA A 70 2.36 -11.58 1.14
CA ALA A 70 2.43 -13.01 1.35
C ALA A 70 3.20 -13.35 2.63
N ALA A 71 4.30 -12.66 2.86
CA ALA A 71 5.09 -12.86 4.07
C ALA A 71 4.29 -12.48 5.32
N ASN A 72 3.52 -11.39 5.23
CA ASN A 72 2.68 -10.97 6.35
C ASN A 72 1.61 -12.00 6.68
N LEU A 73 1.05 -12.64 5.67
CA LEU A 73 0.07 -13.69 5.91
C LEU A 73 0.70 -14.87 6.64
N ILE A 74 1.93 -15.22 6.27
CA ILE A 74 2.63 -16.30 6.94
C ILE A 74 2.93 -15.93 8.39
N ASN A 75 3.31 -14.68 8.62
CA ASN A 75 3.65 -14.22 9.97
C ASN A 75 2.45 -14.05 10.88
N GLY A 76 1.27 -14.03 10.33
CA GLY A 76 0.06 -14.07 11.13
C GLY A 76 -0.56 -12.73 11.47
N GLN A 77 -1.45 -12.80 12.44
CA GLN A 77 -2.34 -11.69 12.72
C GLN A 77 -1.70 -10.52 13.46
N SER A 78 -0.57 -10.72 14.08
CA SER A 78 0.05 -9.67 14.88
C SER A 78 0.43 -8.45 14.05
N ILE A 79 0.43 -8.57 12.74
CA ILE A 79 0.80 -7.46 11.87
C ILE A 79 -0.36 -7.00 10.99
N GLN A 80 -1.55 -7.15 11.49
CA GLN A 80 -2.75 -6.82 10.75
C GLN A 80 -2.75 -5.40 10.19
N THR A 81 -2.29 -4.44 10.97
CA THR A 81 -2.20 -3.06 10.53
C THR A 81 -1.26 -2.91 9.34
N GLN A 82 -0.14 -3.61 9.38
CA GLN A 82 0.83 -3.56 8.29
C GLN A 82 0.27 -4.19 7.04
N GLN A 83 -0.50 -5.26 7.19
CA GLN A 83 -1.16 -5.86 6.04
C GLN A 83 -2.13 -4.88 5.38
N ALA A 84 -2.86 -4.13 6.19
CA ALA A 84 -3.79 -3.15 5.66
C ALA A 84 -3.07 -2.07 4.86
N ILE A 85 -1.92 -1.61 5.36
CA ILE A 85 -1.13 -0.61 4.65
C ILE A 85 -0.60 -1.16 3.33
N THR A 86 -0.12 -2.40 3.36
CA THR A 86 0.39 -3.04 2.15
C THR A 86 -0.73 -3.18 1.11
N ALA A 87 -1.92 -3.58 1.55
CA ALA A 87 -3.06 -3.71 0.66
C ALA A 87 -3.43 -2.38 0.02
N ASN A 88 -3.34 -1.29 0.79
CA ASN A 88 -3.61 0.04 0.24
C ASN A 88 -2.62 0.40 -0.86
N GLN A 89 -1.35 0.09 -0.64
CA GLN A 89 -0.33 0.38 -1.65
C GLN A 89 -0.57 -0.43 -2.91
N LEU A 90 -0.96 -1.70 -2.76
CA LEU A 90 -1.26 -2.53 -3.90
C LEU A 90 -2.44 -1.98 -4.70
N ARG A 91 -3.44 -1.47 -4.01
CA ARG A 91 -4.60 -0.89 -4.71
C ARG A 91 -4.19 0.32 -5.53
N ILE A 92 -3.36 1.17 -4.99
CA ILE A 92 -2.91 2.34 -5.71
C ILE A 92 -2.17 1.93 -6.99
N LEU A 93 -1.30 0.95 -6.86
CA LEU A 93 -0.48 0.52 -8.00
C LEU A 93 -1.27 -0.30 -9.01
N HIS A 94 -2.30 -1.03 -8.56
CA HIS A 94 -3.07 -1.89 -9.45
C HIS A 94 -4.30 -1.20 -10.04
N GLY A 95 -4.55 0.05 -9.67
CA GLY A 95 -5.62 0.77 -10.31
C GLY A 95 -6.86 1.00 -9.48
N GLY A 96 -6.86 0.55 -8.24
CA GLY A 96 -7.99 0.81 -7.38
C GLY A 96 -7.80 2.11 -6.63
N GLU A 97 -8.89 2.67 -6.15
CA GLU A 97 -8.78 3.81 -5.26
C GLU A 97 -8.31 3.32 -3.92
N ALA A 98 -7.34 3.99 -3.35
CA ALA A 98 -6.84 3.57 -2.06
C ALA A 98 -7.72 4.12 -0.95
N PRO A 99 -8.24 3.28 -0.07
CA PRO A 99 -8.91 3.78 1.10
C PRO A 99 -7.88 4.43 2.00
N SER A 100 -8.30 5.35 2.84
CA SER A 100 -7.37 5.96 3.77
C SER A 100 -6.96 4.90 4.79
N LEU A 101 -5.80 5.11 5.37
CA LEU A 101 -5.34 4.21 6.40
C LEU A 101 -6.28 4.20 7.56
N TYR A 102 -6.86 5.32 7.83
CA TYR A 102 -7.80 5.45 8.92
C TYR A 102 -9.03 4.60 8.66
N ASP A 103 -9.54 4.61 7.43
CA ASP A 103 -10.70 3.80 7.11
C ASP A 103 -10.35 2.33 7.22
N ALA A 104 -9.18 1.95 6.81
CA ALA A 104 -8.77 0.58 6.92
C ALA A 104 -8.75 0.14 8.36
N ARG A 105 -8.50 1.07 9.26
CA ARG A 105 -8.51 0.69 10.63
C ARG A 105 -9.83 0.77 11.18
N GLY A 106 -10.58 1.69 10.75
CA GLY A 106 -11.90 1.86 11.22
C GLY A 106 -12.68 0.66 10.90
N THR A 107 -12.47 0.12 9.77
CA THR A 107 -13.22 -1.03 9.50
C THR A 107 -12.70 -2.10 10.25
N THR A 108 -11.66 -1.91 10.92
CA THR A 108 -11.31 -2.91 11.79
C THR A 108 -12.37 -3.01 12.69
N SER A 109 -12.98 -1.93 12.97
CA SER A 109 -14.12 -2.06 13.73
C SER A 109 -15.09 -2.73 12.89
N MET A 110 -15.12 -2.54 11.66
CA MET A 110 -16.01 -3.23 10.91
C MET A 110 -15.55 -4.53 10.67
N LEU A 111 -14.37 -4.72 10.47
CA LEU A 111 -13.87 -5.97 10.30
C LEU A 111 -13.95 -6.64 11.50
N ASN A 112 -13.84 -5.94 12.50
CA ASN A 112 -13.96 -6.51 13.70
C ASN A 112 -15.27 -6.69 13.98
N LYS A 113 -16.06 -6.02 13.43
CA LYS A 113 -17.31 -6.24 13.56
C LYS A 113 -17.50 -7.37 12.93
N HIS A 114 -16.76 -7.72 12.42
CA HIS A 114 -16.82 -8.82 11.89
C HIS A 114 -16.12 -9.52 12.64
N ARG A 115 -15.75 -8.94 13.64
CA ARG A 115 -15.32 -9.27 14.39
C ARG A 115 -15.55 -9.29 15.24
N ALA A 116 -16.22 -9.01 15.31
CA ALA A 116 -16.55 -9.02 15.58
C ALA A 116 -16.74 -9.33 15.43
N TYR A 117 -16.75 -9.34 15.31
CA TYR A 117 -16.73 -9.58 14.94
C TYR A 117 -16.17 -10.32 15.10
N SER A 118 -16.12 -10.58 15.48
CA SER A 118 -15.67 -11.11 15.77
C SER A 118 -15.26 -11.20 16.48
N GLN A 119 -15.55 -10.81 17.13
CA GLN A 119 -15.46 -10.75 17.55
C GLN A 119 -15.45 -10.82 17.68
N ALA A 120 -15.69 -10.84 17.86
CA ALA A 120 -15.85 -10.83 17.63
C ALA A 120 -15.73 -10.85 17.47
#